data_25250d3a202f6e09013e55bec0383454
#
_entry.id   25250d3a202f6e09013e55bec0383454
#
_cell.length_a   1.000
_cell.length_b   1.000
_cell.length_c   1.000
_cell.angle_alpha   90.00
_cell.angle_beta   90.00
_cell.angle_gamma   90.00
#
_symmetry.space_group_name_H-M   'P 1'
#
loop_
_entity.id
_entity.type
_entity.pdbx_description
1 polymer ?
#
loop_
_entity_poly.entity_id
_entity_poly.type
_entity_poly.pdbx_seq_one_letter_code
_entity_poly.pdbx_strand_id
1 'polypeptide(L)'
;FSAAWGGLIVIEHTVKGARVASYYAHMWQHGIYVTAGETVTAGQHIGDVGSSGRSTGPHLHVEIRPGGRGQPPVNAIEWFALHGAVPSDGTSTAVGCRANVGGL
;
A
#
# COMPACT_ATOMS: atom_id res chain seq x y z
N PHE A 1 -0.54 4.57 14.00
CA PHE A 1 -1.96 4.20 14.13
C PHE A 1 -2.79 5.47 14.26
N SER A 2 -3.68 5.73 13.35
CA SER A 2 -4.52 6.93 13.38
C SER A 2 -6.00 6.56 13.49
N ALA A 3 -6.83 7.54 13.89
CA ALA A 3 -8.27 7.31 14.00
C ALA A 3 -8.91 7.01 12.64
N ALA A 4 -8.41 7.61 11.56
CA ALA A 4 -8.99 7.45 10.22
C ALA A 4 -8.41 6.23 9.49
N TRP A 5 -7.08 6.10 9.43
CA TRP A 5 -6.40 5.06 8.67
C TRP A 5 -6.27 3.75 9.43
N GLY A 6 -6.28 3.80 10.77
CA GLY A 6 -5.88 2.66 11.58
C GLY A 6 -4.43 2.32 11.37
N GLY A 7 -4.12 1.05 11.17
CA GLY A 7 -2.79 0.61 10.78
C GLY A 7 -2.57 0.87 9.30
N LEU A 8 -1.51 1.61 8.98
CA LEU A 8 -1.20 2.05 7.63
C LEU A 8 0.17 1.58 7.21
N ILE A 9 0.24 0.96 6.03
CA ILE A 9 1.50 0.68 5.35
C ILE A 9 1.57 1.57 4.12
N VAL A 10 2.68 2.28 3.97
CA VAL A 10 2.97 3.05 2.75
C VAL A 10 4.22 2.45 2.12
N ILE A 11 4.12 2.06 0.86
CA ILE A 11 5.25 1.55 0.10
C ILE A 11 5.58 2.54 -1.00
N GLU A 12 6.84 2.95 -1.07
CA GLU A 12 7.32 3.79 -2.15
C GLU A 12 7.97 2.91 -3.21
N HIS A 13 7.54 3.11 -4.45
CA HIS A 13 7.98 2.35 -5.61
C HIS A 13 8.65 3.25 -6.61
N THR A 14 9.50 2.65 -7.44
CA THR A 14 9.95 3.25 -8.68
C THR A 14 9.37 2.41 -9.82
N VAL A 15 8.48 2.99 -10.60
CA VAL A 15 7.80 2.32 -11.72
C VAL A 15 8.14 3.07 -12.99
N LYS A 16 8.85 2.43 -13.91
CA LYS A 16 9.30 3.05 -15.18
C LYS A 16 10.01 4.38 -14.93
N GLY A 17 10.86 4.43 -13.89
CA GLY A 17 11.62 5.61 -13.52
C GLY A 17 10.87 6.68 -12.74
N ALA A 18 9.59 6.49 -12.45
CA ALA A 18 8.78 7.45 -11.72
C ALA A 18 8.45 6.96 -10.32
N ARG A 19 8.42 7.87 -9.34
CA ARG A 19 8.01 7.53 -7.97
C ARG A 19 6.50 7.36 -7.91
N VAL A 20 6.09 6.30 -7.20
CA VAL A 20 4.68 6.03 -6.92
C VAL A 20 4.59 5.49 -5.50
N ALA A 21 3.63 5.94 -4.72
CA ALA A 21 3.36 5.36 -3.41
C ALA A 21 2.07 4.54 -3.45
N SER A 22 2.07 3.40 -2.78
CA SER A 22 0.86 2.62 -2.54
C SER A 22 0.56 2.62 -1.04
N TYR A 23 -0.69 2.86 -0.70
CA TYR A 23 -1.17 2.94 0.67
C TYR A 23 -2.09 1.76 0.94
N TYR A 24 -1.90 1.14 2.11
CA TYR A 24 -2.71 0.01 2.57
C TYR A 24 -3.19 0.33 3.97
N ALA A 25 -4.48 0.53 4.13
CA ALA A 25 -5.05 1.03 5.38
C ALA A 25 -5.95 0.02 6.08
N HIS A 26 -6.30 0.34 7.32
CA HIS A 26 -7.20 -0.41 8.21
C HIS A 26 -6.64 -1.75 8.68
N MET A 27 -5.33 -1.94 8.64
CA MET A 27 -4.70 -3.14 9.15
C MET A 27 -4.65 -3.11 10.67
N TRP A 28 -4.71 -4.28 11.30
CA TRP A 28 -4.43 -4.38 12.72
C TRP A 28 -2.92 -4.36 12.92
N GLN A 29 -2.46 -3.80 14.04
CA GLN A 29 -1.04 -3.69 14.31
C GLN A 29 -0.33 -5.05 14.27
N HIS A 30 -0.96 -6.08 14.83
CA HIS A 30 -0.43 -7.45 14.79
C HIS A 30 -0.50 -8.09 13.40
N GLY A 31 -1.18 -7.49 12.47
CA GLY A 31 -1.28 -7.96 11.07
C GLY A 31 -0.36 -7.21 10.12
N ILE A 32 0.60 -6.42 10.62
CA ILE A 32 1.59 -5.72 9.80
C ILE A 32 2.93 -6.44 9.96
N TYR A 33 3.50 -6.90 8.84
CA TYR A 33 4.68 -7.78 8.82
C TYR A 33 5.93 -7.11 8.27
N VAL A 34 5.91 -5.80 8.08
CA VAL A 34 7.05 -5.02 7.61
C VAL A 34 7.34 -3.88 8.56
N THR A 35 8.57 -3.39 8.53
CA THR A 35 9.01 -2.25 9.33
C THR A 35 9.43 -1.10 8.43
N ALA A 36 9.39 0.12 8.96
CA ALA A 36 9.80 1.31 8.23
C ALA A 36 11.25 1.17 7.75
N GLY A 37 11.48 1.47 6.49
CA GLY A 37 12.79 1.36 5.86
C GLY A 37 13.12 0.00 5.26
N GLU A 38 12.29 -1.02 5.52
CA GLU A 38 12.48 -2.35 4.94
C GLU A 38 12.25 -2.31 3.43
N THR A 39 13.10 -2.99 2.68
CA THR A 39 12.89 -3.20 1.23
C THR A 39 11.99 -4.39 1.03
N VAL A 40 10.96 -4.24 0.21
CA VAL A 40 10.01 -5.31 -0.09
C VAL A 40 10.10 -5.70 -1.56
N THR A 41 9.70 -6.94 -1.86
CA THR A 41 9.68 -7.47 -3.22
C THR A 41 8.24 -7.66 -3.70
N ALA A 42 8.06 -7.71 -5.02
CA ALA A 42 6.75 -8.01 -5.60
C ALA A 42 6.24 -9.35 -5.09
N GLY A 43 4.97 -9.40 -4.69
CA GLY A 43 4.35 -10.60 -4.16
C GLY A 43 4.61 -10.87 -2.68
N GLN A 44 5.45 -10.09 -2.02
CA GLN A 44 5.72 -10.26 -0.60
C GLN A 44 4.44 -9.99 0.22
N HIS A 45 4.18 -10.87 1.19
CA HIS A 45 3.08 -10.69 2.14
C HIS A 45 3.47 -9.64 3.17
N ILE A 46 2.89 -8.43 3.05
CA ILE A 46 3.25 -7.30 3.90
C ILE A 46 2.31 -7.12 5.09
N GLY A 47 1.11 -7.68 5.02
CA GLY A 47 0.13 -7.57 6.10
C GLY A 47 -1.15 -8.30 5.78
N ASP A 48 -2.08 -8.26 6.72
CA ASP A 48 -3.39 -8.89 6.60
C ASP A 48 -4.50 -7.85 6.56
N VAL A 49 -5.57 -8.15 5.85
CA VAL A 49 -6.77 -7.31 5.84
C VAL A 49 -7.32 -7.20 7.25
N GLY A 50 -7.66 -5.99 7.66
CA GLY A 50 -8.20 -5.70 8.97
C GLY A 50 -9.42 -4.79 8.91
N SER A 51 -9.74 -4.18 10.04
CA SER A 51 -10.85 -3.24 10.16
C SER A 51 -10.55 -2.15 11.19
N SER A 52 -9.28 -1.81 11.37
CA SER A 52 -8.87 -0.79 12.33
C SER A 52 -9.13 0.61 11.79
N GLY A 53 -9.18 1.58 12.69
CA GLY A 53 -9.49 2.94 12.33
C GLY A 53 -10.96 3.13 11.96
N ARG A 54 -11.24 4.06 11.05
CA ARG A 54 -12.60 4.32 10.60
C ARG A 54 -13.01 3.30 9.55
N SER A 55 -13.65 2.23 10.01
CA SER A 55 -14.04 1.11 9.16
C SER A 55 -15.36 0.53 9.63
N THR A 56 -16.21 0.13 8.68
CA THR A 56 -17.51 -0.50 8.96
C THR A 56 -17.46 -2.01 8.87
N GLY A 57 -16.31 -2.58 8.55
CA GLY A 57 -16.10 -4.02 8.45
C GLY A 57 -14.76 -4.33 7.81
N PRO A 58 -14.30 -5.59 7.88
CA PRO A 58 -13.03 -5.98 7.31
C PRO A 58 -12.94 -5.65 5.82
N HIS A 59 -11.95 -4.89 5.44
CA HIS A 59 -11.65 -4.56 4.05
C HIS A 59 -10.23 -4.03 3.94
N LEU A 60 -9.68 -4.04 2.74
CA LEU A 60 -8.42 -3.40 2.43
C LEU A 60 -8.69 -2.10 1.67
N HIS A 61 -8.27 -1.00 2.26
CA HIS A 61 -8.28 0.29 1.58
C HIS A 61 -6.93 0.50 0.92
N VAL A 62 -6.92 0.60 -0.41
CA VAL A 62 -5.70 0.79 -1.20
C VAL A 62 -5.78 2.12 -1.92
N GLU A 63 -4.69 2.90 -1.83
CA GLU A 63 -4.54 4.11 -2.63
C GLU A 63 -3.25 4.04 -3.43
N ILE A 64 -3.27 4.60 -4.62
CA ILE A 64 -2.10 4.79 -5.46
C ILE A 64 -1.87 6.28 -5.62
N ARG A 65 -0.66 6.72 -5.31
CA ARG A 65 -0.29 8.15 -5.36
C ARG A 65 0.93 8.34 -6.25
N PRO A 66 0.72 8.66 -7.54
CA PRO A 66 1.83 9.00 -8.43
C PRO A 66 2.58 10.21 -7.90
N GLY A 67 3.90 10.18 -7.98
CA GLY A 67 4.78 11.20 -7.41
C GLY A 67 5.29 10.85 -6.02
N GLY A 68 4.66 9.90 -5.32
CA GLY A 68 5.10 9.41 -4.03
C GLY A 68 4.17 9.76 -2.88
N ARG A 69 4.62 9.49 -1.67
CA ARG A 69 3.88 9.74 -0.45
C ARG A 69 3.47 11.22 -0.34
N GLY A 70 2.23 11.45 0.05
CA GLY A 70 1.70 12.82 0.22
C GLY A 70 1.10 13.42 -1.04
N GLN A 71 1.30 12.80 -2.20
CA GLN A 71 0.71 13.28 -3.45
C GLN A 71 -0.75 12.86 -3.57
N PRO A 72 -1.57 13.54 -4.40
CA PRO A 72 -2.97 13.18 -4.57
C PRO A 72 -3.14 11.76 -5.12
N PRO A 73 -4.13 11.00 -4.63
CA PRO A 73 -4.39 9.65 -5.15
C PRO A 73 -5.09 9.69 -6.50
N VAL A 74 -4.89 8.62 -7.25
CA VAL A 74 -5.61 8.34 -8.51
C VAL A 74 -6.48 7.11 -8.34
N ASN A 75 -7.27 6.77 -9.34
CA ASN A 75 -8.06 5.55 -9.34
C ASN A 75 -7.13 4.33 -9.35
N ALA A 76 -7.11 3.58 -8.25
CA ALA A 76 -6.18 2.46 -8.09
C ALA A 76 -6.48 1.34 -9.07
N ILE A 77 -7.73 1.03 -9.35
CA ILE A 77 -8.12 -0.04 -10.27
C ILE A 77 -7.64 0.28 -11.68
N GLU A 78 -7.85 1.51 -12.14
CA GLU A 78 -7.36 1.95 -13.45
C GLU A 78 -5.84 1.91 -13.52
N TRP A 79 -5.18 2.35 -12.47
CA TRP A 79 -3.72 2.35 -12.40
C TRP A 79 -3.17 0.92 -12.49
N PHE A 80 -3.74 -0.01 -11.72
CA PHE A 80 -3.33 -1.41 -11.78
C PHE A 80 -3.50 -1.99 -13.18
N ALA A 81 -4.63 -1.71 -13.84
CA ALA A 81 -4.88 -2.20 -15.19
C ALA A 81 -3.86 -1.65 -16.19
N LEU A 82 -3.53 -0.35 -16.11
CA LEU A 82 -2.57 0.29 -16.99
C LEU A 82 -1.14 -0.22 -16.79
N HIS A 83 -0.82 -0.75 -15.60
CA HIS A 83 0.53 -1.20 -15.25
C HIS A 83 0.64 -2.71 -15.12
N GLY A 84 -0.36 -3.47 -15.56
CA GLY A 84 -0.34 -4.92 -15.54
C GLY A 84 -0.36 -5.54 -14.14
N ALA A 85 -0.77 -4.77 -13.13
CA ALA A 85 -0.81 -5.21 -11.74
C ALA A 85 -2.25 -5.48 -11.31
N VAL A 86 -2.88 -6.49 -11.91
CA VAL A 86 -4.26 -6.86 -11.56
C VAL A 86 -4.28 -7.51 -10.19
N PRO A 87 -5.07 -7.01 -9.22
CA PRO A 87 -5.02 -7.50 -7.84
C PRO A 87 -5.24 -9.00 -7.67
N SER A 88 -5.98 -9.63 -8.57
CA SER A 88 -6.31 -11.04 -8.45
C SER A 88 -5.22 -11.99 -8.94
N ASP A 89 -4.22 -11.55 -9.70
CA ASP A 89 -3.18 -12.41 -10.25
C ASP A 89 -1.86 -12.36 -9.48
N GLY A 90 -1.74 -11.44 -8.53
CA GLY A 90 -0.56 -11.33 -7.68
C GLY A 90 0.70 -10.85 -8.38
N THR A 91 0.62 -10.41 -9.63
CA THR A 91 1.78 -9.89 -10.33
C THR A 91 1.97 -8.41 -10.04
N SER A 92 3.22 -7.95 -10.12
CA SER A 92 3.56 -6.55 -9.95
C SER A 92 4.74 -6.19 -10.83
N THR A 93 4.66 -5.01 -11.46
CA THR A 93 5.76 -4.45 -12.24
C THR A 93 6.60 -3.46 -11.44
N ALA A 94 6.27 -3.24 -10.19
CA ALA A 94 7.01 -2.31 -9.33
C ALA A 94 8.39 -2.85 -9.00
N VAL A 95 9.40 -1.97 -9.05
CA VAL A 95 10.80 -2.29 -8.76
C VAL A 95 11.31 -1.24 -7.78
N GLY A 96 12.18 -1.66 -6.84
CA GLY A 96 12.79 -0.74 -5.89
C GLY A 96 11.82 -0.25 -4.83
N CYS A 97 11.00 -1.13 -4.30
CA CYS A 97 9.98 -0.81 -3.32
C CYS A 97 10.57 -0.71 -1.92
N ARG A 98 10.15 0.29 -1.15
CA ARG A 98 10.53 0.44 0.26
C ARG A 98 9.29 0.66 1.10
N ALA A 99 9.14 -0.15 2.13
CA ALA A 99 8.05 -0.01 3.07
C ALA A 99 8.28 1.15 4.05
N ASN A 100 7.22 1.86 4.35
CA ASN A 100 7.19 2.81 5.44
C ASN A 100 5.93 2.50 6.25
N VAL A 101 6.14 2.01 7.46
CA VAL A 101 5.06 1.61 8.34
C VAL A 101 4.80 2.73 9.31
N GLY A 102 3.56 3.16 9.38
CA GLY A 102 3.23 4.22 10.29
C GLY A 102 1.77 4.21 10.69
N GLY A 103 1.53 4.70 11.86
CA GLY A 103 0.23 5.10 12.30
C GLY A 103 0.24 6.61 12.38
N LEU A 104 0.21 7.23 11.31
CA LEU A 104 0.40 8.67 11.25
C LEU A 104 -0.85 9.47 11.56
#